data_afaab6bdaef3d6eed36c6d80fc185910
#
_entry.id   afaab6bdaef3d6eed36c6d80fc185910
#
_cell.length_a   1.000
_cell.length_b   1.000
_cell.length_c   1.000
_cell.angle_alpha   90.00
_cell.angle_beta   90.00
_cell.angle_gamma   90.00
#
_symmetry.space_group_name_H-M   'P 1'
#
loop_
_entity.id
_entity.type
_entity.pdbx_description
1 polymer ?
#
loop_
_entity_poly.entity_id
_entity_poly.type
_entity_poly.pdbx_seq_one_letter_code
_entity_poly.pdbx_strand_id
1 'polypeptide(L)'
;LFSRIDEMERKIDDKIIDLMQFRMKVSEQINALDNVSYITILNCRYIHFQSWEKIARSAFDEERNVRSVQKLNGLALQEFEKKYAVMLAELTLEAI
;
A
#
# COMPACT_ATOMS: atom_id res chain seq x y z
N LEU A 1 -4.58 -16.47 35.30
CA LEU A 1 -5.43 -15.42 34.73
C LEU A 1 -4.60 -14.30 34.11
N PHE A 2 -3.57 -13.84 34.82
CA PHE A 2 -2.68 -12.78 34.33
C PHE A 2 -1.80 -13.22 33.15
N SER A 3 -1.38 -14.48 33.10
CA SER A 3 -0.55 -15.00 32.01
C SER A 3 -1.31 -15.08 30.67
N ARG A 4 -2.62 -15.31 30.69
CA ARG A 4 -3.45 -15.31 29.48
C ARG A 4 -3.60 -13.90 28.89
N ILE A 5 -3.74 -12.90 29.74
CA ILE A 5 -3.84 -11.49 29.32
C ILE A 5 -2.52 -11.06 28.69
N ASP A 6 -1.38 -11.40 29.29
CA ASP A 6 -0.05 -11.09 28.77
C ASP A 6 0.19 -11.76 27.41
N GLU A 7 -0.22 -13.02 27.24
CA GLU A 7 -0.11 -13.73 25.95
C GLU A 7 -0.96 -13.11 24.86
N MET A 8 -2.17 -12.68 25.19
CA MET A 8 -3.07 -12.00 24.23
C MET A 8 -2.51 -10.63 23.82
N GLU A 9 -1.99 -9.86 24.76
CA GLU A 9 -1.35 -8.57 24.50
C GLU A 9 -0.12 -8.74 23.60
N ARG A 10 0.73 -9.73 23.86
CA ARG A 10 1.90 -10.03 23.02
C ARG A 10 1.51 -10.38 21.61
N LYS A 11 0.48 -11.19 21.40
CA LYS A 11 0.00 -11.58 20.08
C LYS A 11 -0.54 -10.37 19.29
N ILE A 12 -1.22 -9.46 19.97
CA ILE A 12 -1.72 -8.21 19.35
C ILE A 12 -0.55 -7.32 18.96
N ASP A 13 0.44 -7.14 19.85
CA ASP A 13 1.62 -6.34 19.60
C ASP A 13 2.45 -6.89 18.43
N ASP A 14 2.64 -8.21 18.36
CA ASP A 14 3.36 -8.86 17.27
C ASP A 14 2.65 -8.65 15.92
N LYS A 15 1.33 -8.75 15.89
CA LYS A 15 0.53 -8.50 14.68
C LYS A 15 0.61 -7.04 14.24
N ILE A 16 0.61 -6.10 15.17
CA ILE A 16 0.77 -4.67 14.87
C ILE A 16 2.14 -4.40 14.26
N ILE A 17 3.20 -4.97 14.84
CA ILE A 17 4.57 -4.84 14.33
C ILE A 17 4.67 -5.42 12.91
N ASP A 18 4.10 -6.60 12.67
CA ASP A 18 4.09 -7.25 11.35
C ASP A 18 3.38 -6.40 10.31
N LEU A 19 2.23 -5.83 10.65
CA LEU A 19 1.48 -4.93 9.77
C LEU A 19 2.26 -3.65 9.46
N MET A 20 2.93 -3.07 10.46
CA MET A 20 3.76 -1.89 10.27
C MET A 20 4.95 -2.17 9.36
N GLN A 21 5.64 -3.29 9.54
CA GLN A 21 6.76 -3.71 8.71
C GLN A 21 6.30 -3.97 7.27
N PHE A 22 5.17 -4.64 7.09
CA PHE A 22 4.58 -4.90 5.78
C PHE A 22 4.25 -3.58 5.07
N ARG A 23 3.64 -2.64 5.79
CA ARG A 23 3.28 -1.31 5.27
C ARG A 23 4.52 -0.54 4.83
N MET A 24 5.57 -0.54 5.62
CA MET A 24 6.84 0.10 5.28
C MET A 24 7.46 -0.50 4.03
N LYS A 25 7.43 -1.82 3.91
CA LYS A 25 7.96 -2.53 2.74
C LYS A 25 7.19 -2.20 1.47
N VAL A 26 5.87 -2.18 1.54
CA VAL A 26 5.00 -1.78 0.43
C VAL A 26 5.27 -0.32 0.04
N SER A 27 5.41 0.56 1.01
CA SER A 27 5.72 1.98 0.76
C SER A 27 7.06 2.14 0.04
N GLU A 28 8.08 1.42 0.45
CA GLU A 28 9.38 1.42 -0.22
C GLU A 28 9.27 0.95 -1.68
N GLN A 29 8.49 -0.09 -1.92
CA GLN A 29 8.25 -0.63 -3.25
C GLN A 29 7.51 0.36 -4.14
N ILE A 30 6.50 1.05 -3.61
CA ILE A 30 5.76 2.09 -4.32
C ILE A 30 6.72 3.24 -4.69
N ASN A 31 7.52 3.70 -3.74
CA ASN A 31 8.46 4.81 -3.94
C ASN A 31 9.59 4.48 -4.91
N ALA A 32 9.82 3.22 -5.19
CA ALA A 32 10.80 2.76 -6.17
C ALA A 32 10.30 2.79 -7.63
N LEU A 33 9.01 3.11 -7.85
CA LEU A 33 8.48 3.31 -9.20
C LEU A 33 9.07 4.58 -9.83
N ASP A 34 9.16 4.60 -11.15
CA ASP A 34 9.76 5.72 -11.88
C ASP A 34 8.78 6.87 -12.12
N ASN A 35 7.48 6.59 -12.17
CA ASN A 35 6.46 7.59 -12.44
C ASN A 35 5.96 8.24 -11.16
N VAL A 36 6.19 9.55 -11.03
CA VAL A 36 5.79 10.33 -9.84
C VAL A 36 4.27 10.30 -9.61
N SER A 37 3.47 10.36 -10.68
CA SER A 37 2.02 10.30 -10.56
C SER A 37 1.56 8.96 -9.99
N TYR A 38 2.20 7.87 -10.38
CA TYR A 38 1.91 6.53 -9.86
C TYR A 38 2.30 6.42 -8.39
N ILE A 39 3.47 6.93 -8.02
CA ILE A 39 3.92 6.96 -6.62
C ILE A 39 2.91 7.73 -5.77
N THR A 40 2.50 8.90 -6.22
CA THR A 40 1.54 9.76 -5.51
C THR A 40 0.21 9.05 -5.28
N ILE A 41 -0.40 8.49 -6.32
CA ILE A 41 -1.72 7.88 -6.20
C ILE A 41 -1.71 6.62 -5.35
N LEU A 42 -0.69 5.77 -5.49
CA LEU A 42 -0.59 4.55 -4.70
C LEU A 42 -0.36 4.85 -3.23
N ASN A 43 0.48 5.83 -2.90
CA ASN A 43 0.68 6.25 -1.52
C ASN A 43 -0.58 6.86 -0.92
N CYS A 44 -1.26 7.75 -1.63
CA CYS A 44 -2.49 8.37 -1.15
C CYS A 44 -3.59 7.35 -0.88
N ARG A 45 -3.77 6.39 -1.78
CA ARG A 45 -4.87 5.44 -1.67
C ARG A 45 -4.58 4.28 -0.72
N TYR A 46 -3.39 3.68 -0.79
CA TYR A 46 -3.09 2.43 -0.09
C TYR A 46 -2.28 2.62 1.19
N ILE A 47 -1.54 3.70 1.33
CA ILE A 47 -0.77 3.98 2.55
C ILE A 47 -1.54 4.94 3.47
N HIS A 48 -2.12 6.00 2.90
CA HIS A 48 -2.84 7.03 3.66
C HIS A 48 -4.36 6.83 3.68
N PHE A 49 -4.88 5.87 2.94
CA PHE A 49 -6.31 5.51 2.89
C PHE A 49 -7.23 6.69 2.57
N GLN A 50 -6.79 7.58 1.69
CA GLN A 50 -7.58 8.74 1.29
C GLN A 50 -8.70 8.35 0.33
N SER A 51 -9.83 9.08 0.39
CA SER A 51 -10.93 8.90 -0.54
C SER A 51 -10.55 9.37 -1.95
N TRP A 52 -11.24 8.83 -2.95
CA TRP A 52 -11.02 9.25 -4.33
C TRP A 52 -11.25 10.74 -4.54
N GLU A 53 -12.26 11.31 -3.86
CA GLU A 53 -12.60 12.73 -3.93
C GLU A 53 -11.47 13.59 -3.37
N LYS A 54 -10.89 13.19 -2.26
CA LYS A 54 -9.76 13.90 -1.64
C LYS A 54 -8.52 13.83 -2.52
N ILE A 55 -8.21 12.67 -3.08
CA ILE A 55 -7.08 12.49 -4.00
C ILE A 55 -7.26 13.37 -5.23
N ALA A 56 -8.47 13.39 -5.80
CA ALA A 56 -8.77 14.19 -6.98
C ALA A 56 -8.58 15.69 -6.75
N ARG A 57 -8.88 16.17 -5.54
CA ARG A 57 -8.80 17.59 -5.20
C ARG A 57 -7.43 18.08 -4.77
N SER A 58 -6.65 17.24 -4.07
CA SER A 58 -5.48 17.73 -3.34
C SER A 58 -4.18 16.98 -3.58
N ALA A 59 -4.18 15.83 -4.23
CA ALA A 59 -2.98 15.03 -4.38
C ALA A 59 -2.10 15.43 -5.57
N PHE A 60 -2.66 16.16 -6.53
CA PHE A 60 -1.96 16.60 -7.74
C PHE A 60 -1.97 18.13 -7.84
N ASP A 61 -1.05 18.68 -8.62
CA ASP A 61 -0.93 20.13 -8.82
C ASP A 61 -2.21 20.74 -9.44
N GLU A 62 -2.88 19.98 -10.28
CA GLU A 62 -4.16 20.37 -10.88
C GLU A 62 -5.27 19.48 -10.35
N GLU A 63 -6.44 20.09 -10.11
CA GLU A 63 -7.62 19.34 -9.71
C GLU A 63 -8.03 18.36 -10.81
N ARG A 64 -8.25 17.11 -10.43
CA ARG A 64 -8.68 16.04 -11.32
C ARG A 64 -10.05 15.53 -10.92
N ASN A 65 -10.80 14.93 -11.86
CA ASN A 65 -12.04 14.28 -11.50
C ASN A 65 -11.77 12.86 -10.97
N VAL A 66 -12.71 12.31 -10.22
CA VAL A 66 -12.60 10.98 -9.59
C VAL A 66 -12.34 9.88 -10.64
N ARG A 67 -13.00 9.94 -11.77
CA ARG A 67 -12.85 8.96 -12.84
C ARG A 67 -11.42 8.93 -13.40
N SER A 68 -10.84 10.09 -13.59
CA SER A 68 -9.45 10.23 -14.06
C SER A 68 -8.47 9.65 -13.03
N VAL A 69 -8.70 9.91 -11.75
CA VAL A 69 -7.89 9.39 -10.65
C VAL A 69 -7.98 7.87 -10.57
N GLN A 70 -9.18 7.31 -10.69
CA GLN A 70 -9.38 5.86 -10.68
C GLN A 70 -8.69 5.18 -11.88
N LYS A 71 -8.73 5.80 -13.03
CA LYS A 71 -8.03 5.32 -14.24
C LYS A 71 -6.51 5.33 -14.03
N LEU A 72 -5.99 6.41 -13.46
CA LEU A 72 -4.58 6.53 -13.13
C LEU A 72 -4.16 5.45 -12.10
N ASN A 73 -5.00 5.19 -11.10
CA ASN A 73 -4.78 4.14 -10.11
C ASN A 73 -4.67 2.76 -10.77
N GLY A 74 -5.54 2.45 -11.72
CA GLY A 74 -5.48 1.20 -12.48
C GLY A 74 -4.16 1.03 -13.22
N LEU A 75 -3.70 2.08 -13.89
CA LEU A 75 -2.41 2.08 -14.58
C LEU A 75 -1.23 1.92 -13.60
N ALA A 76 -1.30 2.61 -12.47
CA ALA A 76 -0.27 2.51 -11.42
C ALA A 76 -0.18 1.10 -10.83
N LEU A 77 -1.31 0.46 -10.60
CA LEU A 77 -1.35 -0.92 -10.11
C LEU A 77 -0.78 -1.90 -11.13
N GLN A 78 -1.05 -1.71 -12.41
CA GLN A 78 -0.47 -2.54 -13.48
C GLN A 78 1.05 -2.42 -13.49
N GLU A 79 1.58 -1.22 -13.39
CA GLU A 79 3.02 -0.98 -13.36
C GLU A 79 3.67 -1.58 -12.11
N PHE A 80 3.04 -1.42 -10.96
CA PHE A 80 3.48 -2.01 -9.69
C PHE A 80 3.50 -3.54 -9.78
N GLU A 81 2.42 -4.13 -10.25
CA GLU A 81 2.30 -5.58 -10.43
C GLU A 81 3.37 -6.13 -11.37
N LYS A 82 3.58 -5.45 -12.50
CA LYS A 82 4.60 -5.83 -13.48
C LYS A 82 6.01 -5.82 -12.88
N LYS A 83 6.33 -4.80 -12.09
CA LYS A 83 7.65 -4.67 -11.47
C LYS A 83 7.90 -5.71 -10.37
N TYR A 84 6.86 -6.06 -9.61
CA TYR A 84 6.98 -6.94 -8.45
C TYR A 84 6.33 -8.31 -8.61
N ALA A 85 5.87 -8.67 -9.80
CA ALA A 85 5.20 -9.94 -10.08
C ALA A 85 6.08 -11.14 -9.71
N VAL A 86 7.37 -11.09 -10.03
CA VAL A 86 8.32 -12.17 -9.72
C VAL A 86 8.46 -12.34 -8.21
N MET A 87 8.55 -11.22 -7.48
CA MET A 87 8.69 -11.24 -6.02
C MET A 87 7.42 -11.76 -5.33
N LEU A 88 6.25 -11.38 -5.83
CA LEU A 88 4.97 -11.90 -5.33
C LEU A 88 4.82 -13.39 -5.59
N ALA A 89 5.27 -13.88 -6.76
CA ALA A 89 5.27 -15.29 -7.10
C ALA A 89 6.21 -16.08 -6.18
N GLU A 90 7.40 -15.57 -5.90
CA GLU A 90 8.36 -16.17 -4.97
C GLU A 90 7.78 -16.27 -3.54
N LEU A 91 7.16 -15.21 -3.06
CA LEU A 91 6.50 -15.19 -1.74
C LEU A 91 5.36 -16.22 -1.68
N THR A 92 4.59 -16.37 -2.74
CA THR A 92 3.50 -17.36 -2.82
C THR A 92 4.04 -18.78 -2.79
N LEU A 93 5.16 -19.04 -3.49
CA LEU A 93 5.81 -20.35 -3.48
C LEU A 93 6.39 -20.70 -2.12
N GLU A 94 6.97 -19.74 -1.40
CA GLU A 94 7.50 -19.95 -0.06
C GLU A 94 6.39 -20.22 0.97
N ALA A 95 5.19 -19.70 0.75
CA ALA A 95 4.03 -19.89 1.62
C ALA A 95 3.38 -21.28 1.46
N ILE A 96 3.68 -22.02 0.43
CA ILE A 96 3.19 -23.38 0.17
C ILE A 96 4.16 -24.40 0.77
#